data_a597978bd5cf715936b89f69f0c91874
#
_entry.id   a597978bd5cf715936b89f69f0c91874
#
_cell.length_a   1.000
_cell.length_b   1.000
_cell.length_c   1.000
_cell.angle_alpha   90.00
_cell.angle_beta   90.00
_cell.angle_gamma   90.00
#
_symmetry.space_group_name_H-M   'P 1'
#
loop_
_entity.id
_entity.type
_entity.pdbx_description
1 polymer ?
#
loop_
_entity_poly.entity_id
_entity_poly.type
_entity_poly.pdbx_seq_one_letter_code
_entity_poly.pdbx_strand_id
1 'polypeptide(L)'
;MLDATPENETLLEVNNIEVIYNHVILVLKGVSLSVPKGGITALLGGNGAGKTTTLKAISQLLHSERGEVTKGTIEYRGQSVSGLNPSDLVKRGVIQVMEGRHCFEHLTIEENLMTGSYTRRDGAAAVAADLEKVYEYFPRLRERRKSQAGYTSGGEQQMCAIGRALMSRPETILLDEPSMGLAPQLVEEIFGIVKDL
;
A
#
# COMPACT_ATOMS: atom_id res chain seq x y z
N MET A 1 -4.34 38.94 14.58
CA MET A 1 -4.77 37.54 14.80
C MET A 1 -4.31 36.81 13.57
N LEU A 2 -3.24 36.06 13.66
CA LEU A 2 -2.78 35.18 12.58
C LEU A 2 -3.65 33.93 12.69
N ASP A 3 -4.42 33.65 11.64
CA ASP A 3 -5.16 32.40 11.50
C ASP A 3 -4.19 31.24 11.65
N ALA A 4 -4.39 30.45 12.69
CA ALA A 4 -3.74 29.16 12.85
C ALA A 4 -4.24 28.27 11.70
N THR A 5 -3.38 28.02 10.71
CA THR A 5 -3.56 26.91 9.77
C THR A 5 -3.87 25.66 10.60
N PRO A 6 -4.89 24.87 10.25
CA PRO A 6 -5.17 23.63 10.97
C PRO A 6 -3.90 22.80 10.99
N GLU A 7 -3.41 22.46 12.20
CA GLU A 7 -2.30 21.53 12.37
C GLU A 7 -2.65 20.27 11.57
N ASN A 8 -1.83 19.96 10.55
CA ASN A 8 -2.00 18.76 9.74
C ASN A 8 -1.91 17.56 10.67
N GLU A 9 -3.07 16.96 10.98
CA GLU A 9 -3.17 15.77 11.82
C GLU A 9 -2.27 14.68 11.21
N THR A 10 -1.23 14.26 11.95
CA THR A 10 -0.34 13.18 11.51
C THR A 10 -1.06 11.86 11.58
N LEU A 11 -1.21 11.19 10.45
CA LEU A 11 -1.90 9.92 10.34
C LEU A 11 -0.98 8.74 10.66
N LEU A 12 0.26 8.79 10.14
CA LEU A 12 1.29 7.77 10.36
C LEU A 12 2.58 8.47 10.79
N GLU A 13 3.17 7.99 11.87
CA GLU A 13 4.47 8.46 12.36
C GLU A 13 5.42 7.27 12.54
N VAL A 14 6.61 7.41 11.98
CA VAL A 14 7.74 6.51 12.16
C VAL A 14 8.84 7.31 12.81
N ASN A 15 9.29 6.88 13.99
CA ASN A 15 10.27 7.62 14.77
C ASN A 15 11.49 6.75 15.06
N ASN A 16 12.63 7.12 14.45
CA ASN A 16 13.96 6.58 14.73
C ASN A 16 14.04 5.04 14.72
N ILE A 17 13.38 4.38 13.75
CA ILE A 17 13.36 2.92 13.73
C ILE A 17 14.69 2.32 13.27
N GLU A 18 15.12 1.28 13.97
CA GLU A 18 16.16 0.36 13.54
C GLU A 18 15.53 -0.99 13.18
N VAL A 19 15.96 -1.59 12.08
CA VAL A 19 15.48 -2.91 11.64
C VAL A 19 16.66 -3.84 11.42
N ILE A 20 16.56 -5.02 12.02
CA ILE A 20 17.55 -6.09 11.90
C ILE A 20 16.88 -7.33 11.30
N TYR A 21 17.55 -7.97 10.33
CA TYR A 21 17.16 -9.28 9.80
C TYR A 21 18.05 -10.38 10.35
N ASN A 22 17.45 -11.54 10.60
CA ASN A 22 18.16 -12.74 11.13
C ASN A 22 18.98 -12.44 12.41
N HIS A 23 18.57 -11.45 13.22
CA HIS A 23 19.29 -10.99 14.42
C HIS A 23 20.70 -10.46 14.18
N VAL A 24 21.14 -10.28 12.94
CA VAL A 24 22.53 -9.91 12.60
C VAL A 24 22.60 -8.77 11.60
N ILE A 25 21.75 -8.72 10.60
CA ILE A 25 21.86 -7.77 9.48
C ILE A 25 21.08 -6.51 9.79
N LEU A 26 21.79 -5.45 10.20
CA LEU A 26 21.20 -4.13 10.42
C LEU A 26 20.96 -3.44 9.07
N VAL A 27 19.68 -3.24 8.72
CA VAL A 27 19.24 -2.65 7.45
C VAL A 27 18.79 -1.20 7.63
N LEU A 28 17.96 -0.89 8.63
CA LEU A 28 17.57 0.47 8.92
C LEU A 28 18.29 0.97 10.17
N LYS A 29 18.79 2.23 10.10
CA LYS A 29 19.65 2.85 11.11
C LYS A 29 19.08 4.18 11.56
N GLY A 30 17.89 4.18 12.16
CA GLY A 30 17.27 5.39 12.67
C GLY A 30 16.45 6.14 11.63
N VAL A 31 15.55 5.45 10.92
CA VAL A 31 14.66 6.07 9.95
C VAL A 31 13.48 6.74 10.65
N SER A 32 13.19 7.99 10.27
CA SER A 32 12.03 8.75 10.71
C SER A 32 11.29 9.35 9.52
N LEU A 33 9.97 9.29 9.56
CA LEU A 33 9.08 9.95 8.60
C LEU A 33 7.70 10.17 9.21
N SER A 34 6.95 11.12 8.66
CA SER A 34 5.55 11.36 9.00
C SER A 34 4.70 11.47 7.76
N VAL A 35 3.47 11.00 7.85
CA VAL A 35 2.46 11.12 6.79
C VAL A 35 1.27 11.89 7.34
N PRO A 36 0.99 13.07 6.82
CA PRO A 36 -0.19 13.83 7.21
C PRO A 36 -1.45 13.19 6.65
N LYS A 37 -2.57 13.37 7.32
CA LYS A 37 -3.88 12.92 6.85
C LYS A 37 -4.24 13.60 5.53
N GLY A 38 -4.65 12.79 4.54
CA GLY A 38 -4.93 13.28 3.18
C GLY A 38 -3.71 13.76 2.41
N GLY A 39 -2.49 13.42 2.88
CA GLY A 39 -1.25 13.81 2.23
C GLY A 39 -0.52 12.64 1.57
N ILE A 40 0.44 12.98 0.72
CA ILE A 40 1.33 12.03 0.06
C ILE A 40 2.75 12.25 0.57
N THR A 41 3.38 11.18 1.05
CA THR A 41 4.80 11.19 1.46
C THR A 41 5.59 10.28 0.54
N ALA A 42 6.61 10.81 -0.14
CA ALA A 42 7.49 10.03 -1.00
C ALA A 42 8.75 9.60 -0.24
N LEU A 43 9.00 8.29 -0.24
CA LEU A 43 10.23 7.71 0.29
C LEU A 43 11.23 7.49 -0.85
N LEU A 44 12.24 8.35 -0.94
CA LEU A 44 13.23 8.34 -2.01
C LEU A 44 14.54 7.70 -1.56
N GLY A 45 15.17 6.98 -2.46
CA GLY A 45 16.47 6.35 -2.22
C GLY A 45 16.85 5.34 -3.30
N GLY A 46 18.12 5.03 -3.41
CA GLY A 46 18.62 4.00 -4.33
C GLY A 46 18.18 2.58 -3.95
N ASN A 47 18.54 1.61 -4.79
CA ASN A 47 18.31 0.20 -4.47
C ASN A 47 19.12 -0.18 -3.23
N GLY A 48 18.49 -0.91 -2.31
CA GLY A 48 19.12 -1.27 -1.03
C GLY A 48 19.08 -0.18 0.04
N ALA A 49 18.51 1.00 -0.21
CA ALA A 49 18.38 2.07 0.78
C ALA A 49 17.38 1.79 1.93
N GLY A 50 16.68 0.65 1.89
CA GLY A 50 15.74 0.25 2.94
C GLY A 50 14.30 0.71 2.73
N LYS A 51 13.92 1.21 1.55
CA LYS A 51 12.55 1.65 1.23
C LYS A 51 11.51 0.55 1.52
N THR A 52 11.66 -0.59 0.86
CA THR A 52 10.80 -1.77 1.07
C THR A 52 10.79 -2.23 2.52
N THR A 53 11.96 -2.23 3.18
CA THR A 53 12.08 -2.58 4.61
C THR A 53 11.28 -1.62 5.49
N THR A 54 11.31 -0.32 5.20
CA THR A 54 10.52 0.70 5.92
C THR A 54 9.03 0.44 5.74
N LEU A 55 8.56 0.19 4.50
CA LEU A 55 7.16 -0.13 4.23
C LEU A 55 6.72 -1.42 4.93
N LYS A 56 7.56 -2.47 4.91
CA LYS A 56 7.30 -3.72 5.63
C LYS A 56 7.30 -3.55 7.16
N ALA A 57 8.10 -2.64 7.71
CA ALA A 57 8.06 -2.30 9.12
C ALA A 57 6.69 -1.69 9.49
N ILE A 58 6.21 -0.74 8.69
CA ILE A 58 4.91 -0.09 8.89
C ILE A 58 3.77 -1.10 8.79
N SER A 59 3.78 -1.97 7.77
CA SER A 59 2.74 -2.97 7.53
C SER A 59 2.86 -4.24 8.38
N GLN A 60 3.86 -4.32 9.26
CA GLN A 60 4.16 -5.47 10.14
C GLN A 60 4.49 -6.77 9.38
N LEU A 61 5.01 -6.66 8.15
CA LEU A 61 5.38 -7.80 7.32
C LEU A 61 6.81 -8.29 7.54
N LEU A 62 7.62 -7.62 8.36
CA LEU A 62 9.02 -7.98 8.62
C LEU A 62 9.18 -9.41 9.15
N HIS A 63 8.28 -9.84 10.04
CA HIS A 63 8.38 -11.16 10.68
C HIS A 63 8.36 -12.32 9.69
N SER A 64 7.66 -12.19 8.57
CA SER A 64 7.63 -13.22 7.52
C SER A 64 9.00 -13.47 6.89
N GLU A 65 9.90 -12.49 6.99
CA GLU A 65 11.26 -12.53 6.46
C GLU A 65 12.33 -12.54 7.56
N ARG A 66 11.94 -12.86 8.81
CA ARG A 66 12.81 -12.87 9.98
C ARG A 66 13.43 -11.49 10.28
N GLY A 67 12.69 -10.42 9.99
CA GLY A 67 13.04 -9.05 10.34
C GLY A 67 12.29 -8.60 11.59
N GLU A 68 12.88 -7.67 12.32
CA GLU A 68 12.28 -7.07 13.51
C GLU A 68 12.69 -5.61 13.67
N VAL A 69 11.78 -4.80 14.23
CA VAL A 69 12.10 -3.43 14.66
C VAL A 69 12.71 -3.54 16.06
N THR A 70 14.00 -3.20 16.18
CA THR A 70 14.74 -3.30 17.44
C THR A 70 14.76 -2.02 18.25
N LYS A 71 14.58 -0.85 17.59
CA LYS A 71 14.48 0.45 18.24
C LYS A 71 13.48 1.35 17.50
N GLY A 72 13.07 2.40 18.20
CA GLY A 72 12.13 3.38 17.67
C GLY A 72 10.67 2.94 17.78
N THR A 73 9.77 3.75 17.23
CA THR A 73 8.32 3.51 17.28
C THR A 73 7.66 3.74 15.92
N ILE A 74 6.57 3.03 15.71
CA ILE A 74 5.68 3.27 14.58
C ILE A 74 4.27 3.44 15.15
N GLU A 75 3.64 4.55 14.83
CA GLU A 75 2.31 4.89 15.28
C GLU A 75 1.38 5.18 14.12
N TYR A 76 0.19 4.65 14.18
CA TYR A 76 -0.89 4.95 13.25
C TYR A 76 -2.07 5.52 14.03
N ARG A 77 -2.50 6.75 13.70
CA ARG A 77 -3.51 7.51 14.43
C ARG A 77 -3.17 7.65 15.92
N GLY A 78 -1.90 7.92 16.23
CA GLY A 78 -1.40 8.05 17.62
C GLY A 78 -1.41 6.74 18.40
N GLN A 79 -1.61 5.59 17.78
CA GLN A 79 -1.56 4.28 18.41
C GLN A 79 -0.40 3.45 17.86
N SER A 80 0.37 2.84 18.76
CA SER A 80 1.46 1.96 18.37
C SER A 80 0.94 0.78 17.53
N VAL A 81 1.66 0.47 16.46
CA VAL A 81 1.41 -0.71 15.61
C VAL A 81 2.26 -1.91 16.03
N SER A 82 3.16 -1.73 16.99
CA SER A 82 4.04 -2.81 17.46
C SER A 82 3.24 -4.00 17.98
N GLY A 83 3.61 -5.19 17.52
CA GLY A 83 2.94 -6.45 17.92
C GLY A 83 1.57 -6.70 17.29
N LEU A 84 1.09 -5.84 16.42
CA LEU A 84 -0.11 -6.12 15.63
C LEU A 84 0.20 -7.14 14.54
N ASN A 85 -0.81 -7.93 14.18
CA ASN A 85 -0.73 -8.75 12.97
C ASN A 85 -1.00 -7.89 11.73
N PRO A 86 -0.43 -8.21 10.56
CA PRO A 86 -0.72 -7.51 9.31
C PRO A 86 -2.22 -7.40 9.01
N SER A 87 -2.99 -8.45 9.29
CA SER A 87 -4.44 -8.47 9.11
C SER A 87 -5.20 -7.43 9.96
N ASP A 88 -4.65 -7.09 11.13
CA ASP A 88 -5.27 -6.09 12.00
C ASP A 88 -5.01 -4.66 11.48
N LEU A 89 -3.85 -4.44 10.85
CA LEU A 89 -3.57 -3.17 10.15
C LEU A 89 -4.47 -3.00 8.92
N VAL A 90 -4.68 -4.07 8.14
CA VAL A 90 -5.63 -4.06 7.02
C VAL A 90 -7.02 -3.64 7.49
N LYS A 91 -7.53 -4.20 8.60
CA LYS A 91 -8.83 -3.81 9.19
C LYS A 91 -8.84 -2.36 9.71
N ARG A 92 -7.69 -1.80 10.06
CA ARG A 92 -7.54 -0.38 10.44
C ARG A 92 -7.38 0.55 9.23
N GLY A 93 -7.39 0.01 8.01
CA GLY A 93 -7.30 0.77 6.76
C GLY A 93 -5.89 1.01 6.24
N VAL A 94 -4.86 0.31 6.74
CA VAL A 94 -3.49 0.39 6.21
C VAL A 94 -3.24 -0.79 5.28
N ILE A 95 -3.02 -0.52 3.99
CA ILE A 95 -2.80 -1.54 2.96
C ILE A 95 -1.45 -1.31 2.29
N GLN A 96 -0.70 -2.39 2.08
CA GLN A 96 0.51 -2.35 1.27
C GLN A 96 0.29 -3.02 -0.10
N VAL A 97 0.67 -2.32 -1.16
CA VAL A 97 0.90 -2.87 -2.49
C VAL A 97 2.38 -3.14 -2.62
N MET A 98 2.74 -4.42 -2.57
CA MET A 98 4.14 -4.86 -2.60
C MET A 98 4.73 -4.77 -4.00
N GLU A 99 6.05 -4.63 -4.06
CA GLU A 99 6.83 -4.78 -5.30
C GLU A 99 6.55 -6.14 -5.96
N GLY A 100 6.49 -6.20 -7.29
CA GLY A 100 6.30 -7.47 -8.03
C GLY A 100 4.85 -7.79 -8.38
N ARG A 101 3.93 -6.82 -8.21
CA ARG A 101 2.51 -6.89 -8.65
C ARG A 101 1.65 -7.87 -7.85
N HIS A 102 2.11 -9.08 -7.55
CA HIS A 102 1.46 -10.11 -6.71
C HIS A 102 -0.02 -10.36 -7.04
N CYS A 103 -0.36 -10.43 -8.32
CA CYS A 103 -1.68 -10.89 -8.74
C CYS A 103 -1.80 -12.40 -8.58
N PHE A 104 -3.00 -12.88 -8.31
CA PHE A 104 -3.33 -14.31 -8.40
C PHE A 104 -3.48 -14.67 -9.87
N GLU A 105 -2.45 -15.27 -10.47
CA GLU A 105 -2.32 -15.47 -11.91
C GLU A 105 -3.46 -16.27 -12.53
N HIS A 106 -4.00 -17.24 -11.78
CA HIS A 106 -5.07 -18.13 -12.22
C HIS A 106 -6.48 -17.54 -12.05
N LEU A 107 -6.61 -16.46 -11.28
CA LEU A 107 -7.86 -15.72 -11.14
C LEU A 107 -8.00 -14.69 -12.26
N THR A 108 -9.23 -14.39 -12.60
CA THR A 108 -9.55 -13.26 -13.49
C THR A 108 -9.20 -11.94 -12.82
N ILE A 109 -9.10 -10.86 -13.59
CA ILE A 109 -8.92 -9.49 -13.06
C ILE A 109 -10.02 -9.16 -12.05
N GLU A 110 -11.30 -9.43 -12.38
CA GLU A 110 -12.43 -9.16 -11.51
C GLU A 110 -12.33 -9.96 -10.20
N GLU A 111 -12.01 -11.24 -10.25
CA GLU A 111 -11.79 -12.06 -9.06
C GLU A 111 -10.61 -11.56 -8.22
N ASN A 112 -9.50 -11.14 -8.85
CA ASN A 112 -8.40 -10.50 -8.15
C ASN A 112 -8.85 -9.25 -7.40
N LEU A 113 -9.59 -8.35 -8.04
CA LEU A 113 -10.13 -7.14 -7.41
C LEU A 113 -11.04 -7.51 -6.24
N MET A 114 -11.95 -8.45 -6.43
CA MET A 114 -12.88 -8.89 -5.39
C MET A 114 -12.19 -9.46 -4.15
N THR A 115 -11.00 -10.06 -4.27
CA THR A 115 -10.23 -10.50 -3.08
C THR A 115 -9.90 -9.35 -2.13
N GLY A 116 -9.74 -8.12 -2.63
CA GLY A 116 -9.48 -6.94 -1.81
C GLY A 116 -10.61 -6.59 -0.84
N SER A 117 -11.84 -7.03 -1.13
CA SER A 117 -13.00 -6.78 -0.27
C SER A 117 -13.21 -7.84 0.82
N TYR A 118 -12.31 -8.82 0.95
CA TYR A 118 -12.50 -9.99 1.84
C TYR A 118 -12.77 -9.63 3.31
N THR A 119 -12.16 -8.57 3.81
CA THR A 119 -12.34 -8.13 5.21
C THR A 119 -13.55 -7.24 5.44
N ARG A 120 -14.26 -6.84 4.38
CA ARG A 120 -15.39 -5.89 4.44
C ARG A 120 -16.66 -6.58 4.93
N ARG A 121 -17.49 -5.78 5.59
CA ARG A 121 -18.79 -6.23 6.15
C ARG A 121 -19.94 -5.30 5.77
N ASP A 122 -19.72 -4.36 4.84
CA ASP A 122 -20.67 -3.31 4.43
C ASP A 122 -21.63 -3.76 3.30
N GLY A 123 -21.56 -5.03 2.90
CA GLY A 123 -22.52 -5.67 2.00
C GLY A 123 -22.15 -5.64 0.53
N ALA A 124 -22.76 -6.54 -0.24
CA ALA A 124 -22.46 -6.77 -1.66
C ALA A 124 -22.67 -5.53 -2.54
N ALA A 125 -23.71 -4.74 -2.25
CA ALA A 125 -24.01 -3.53 -3.02
C ALA A 125 -22.90 -2.47 -2.90
N ALA A 126 -22.33 -2.29 -1.68
CA ALA A 126 -21.24 -1.36 -1.45
C ALA A 126 -19.95 -1.85 -2.14
N VAL A 127 -19.67 -3.16 -2.10
CA VAL A 127 -18.53 -3.76 -2.80
C VAL A 127 -18.67 -3.59 -4.32
N ALA A 128 -19.87 -3.81 -4.88
CA ALA A 128 -20.12 -3.62 -6.31
C ALA A 128 -19.93 -2.15 -6.73
N ALA A 129 -20.38 -1.20 -5.92
CA ALA A 129 -20.19 0.23 -6.20
C ALA A 129 -18.69 0.62 -6.22
N ASP A 130 -17.89 0.05 -5.31
CA ASP A 130 -16.44 0.33 -5.31
C ASP A 130 -15.71 -0.38 -6.46
N LEU A 131 -16.18 -1.56 -6.89
CA LEU A 131 -15.65 -2.21 -8.09
C LEU A 131 -15.86 -1.33 -9.34
N GLU A 132 -17.04 -0.69 -9.46
CA GLU A 132 -17.30 0.25 -10.55
C GLU A 132 -16.36 1.46 -10.50
N LYS A 133 -16.08 2.03 -9.30
CA LYS A 133 -15.08 3.10 -9.12
C LYS A 133 -13.68 2.67 -9.53
N VAL A 134 -13.27 1.45 -9.16
CA VAL A 134 -11.97 0.91 -9.60
C VAL A 134 -11.92 0.82 -11.12
N TYR A 135 -13.01 0.46 -11.77
CA TYR A 135 -13.09 0.45 -13.24
C TYR A 135 -13.13 1.86 -13.86
N GLU A 136 -13.60 2.87 -13.14
CA GLU A 136 -13.50 4.27 -13.56
C GLU A 136 -12.04 4.77 -13.50
N TYR A 137 -11.31 4.43 -12.44
CA TYR A 137 -9.88 4.72 -12.34
C TYR A 137 -9.05 3.93 -13.37
N PHE A 138 -9.39 2.68 -13.60
CA PHE A 138 -8.66 1.77 -14.48
C PHE A 138 -9.56 1.15 -15.57
N PRO A 139 -9.94 1.91 -16.62
CA PRO A 139 -10.84 1.39 -17.67
C PRO A 139 -10.32 0.12 -18.37
N ARG A 140 -9.00 -0.03 -18.47
CA ARG A 140 -8.34 -1.23 -19.00
C ARG A 140 -8.69 -2.49 -18.22
N LEU A 141 -8.83 -2.39 -16.90
CA LEU A 141 -9.22 -3.54 -16.07
C LEU A 141 -10.67 -3.97 -16.36
N ARG A 142 -11.57 -3.03 -16.66
CA ARG A 142 -12.94 -3.33 -17.08
C ARG A 142 -12.96 -4.13 -18.40
N GLU A 143 -12.18 -3.71 -19.39
CA GLU A 143 -12.06 -4.40 -20.68
C GLU A 143 -11.55 -5.84 -20.51
N ARG A 144 -10.62 -6.04 -19.58
CA ARG A 144 -9.94 -7.29 -19.28
C ARG A 144 -10.50 -8.07 -18.09
N ARG A 145 -11.65 -7.65 -17.54
CA ARG A 145 -12.17 -8.18 -16.27
C ARG A 145 -12.31 -9.71 -16.22
N LYS A 146 -12.60 -10.36 -17.36
CA LYS A 146 -12.74 -11.81 -17.49
C LYS A 146 -11.44 -12.53 -17.91
N SER A 147 -10.36 -11.79 -18.20
CA SER A 147 -9.07 -12.37 -18.52
C SER A 147 -8.37 -12.82 -17.25
N GLN A 148 -7.69 -13.96 -17.25
CA GLN A 148 -6.81 -14.37 -16.15
C GLN A 148 -5.65 -13.39 -16.03
N ALA A 149 -5.32 -13.00 -14.80
CA ALA A 149 -4.30 -11.98 -14.53
C ALA A 149 -2.91 -12.38 -15.07
N GLY A 150 -2.57 -13.67 -15.06
CA GLY A 150 -1.30 -14.17 -15.59
C GLY A 150 -1.10 -13.94 -17.09
N TYR A 151 -2.19 -13.72 -17.86
CA TYR A 151 -2.13 -13.44 -19.30
C TYR A 151 -2.29 -11.95 -19.63
N THR A 152 -2.27 -11.07 -18.64
CA THR A 152 -2.35 -9.62 -18.85
C THR A 152 -0.95 -8.98 -18.85
N SER A 153 -0.86 -7.76 -19.37
CA SER A 153 0.40 -7.01 -19.38
C SER A 153 0.86 -6.64 -17.97
N GLY A 154 2.15 -6.36 -17.81
CA GLY A 154 2.69 -5.93 -16.53
C GLY A 154 2.03 -4.66 -15.98
N GLY A 155 1.61 -3.74 -16.83
CA GLY A 155 0.85 -2.55 -16.44
C GLY A 155 -0.55 -2.90 -15.93
N GLU A 156 -1.26 -3.79 -16.62
CA GLU A 156 -2.59 -4.26 -16.19
C GLU A 156 -2.50 -5.02 -14.85
N GLN A 157 -1.44 -5.80 -14.65
CA GLN A 157 -1.19 -6.46 -13.35
C GLN A 157 -0.92 -5.46 -12.23
N GLN A 158 -0.15 -4.39 -12.50
CA GLN A 158 0.10 -3.33 -11.52
C GLN A 158 -1.18 -2.56 -11.17
N MET A 159 -1.96 -2.17 -12.18
CA MET A 159 -3.28 -1.56 -11.98
C MET A 159 -4.20 -2.48 -11.17
N CYS A 160 -4.19 -3.79 -11.45
CA CYS A 160 -4.95 -4.79 -10.72
C CYS A 160 -4.53 -4.88 -9.26
N ALA A 161 -3.23 -4.84 -8.96
CA ALA A 161 -2.73 -4.86 -7.58
C ALA A 161 -3.15 -3.60 -6.80
N ILE A 162 -3.07 -2.43 -7.41
CA ILE A 162 -3.54 -1.16 -6.81
C ILE A 162 -5.07 -1.19 -6.67
N GLY A 163 -5.81 -1.56 -7.71
CA GLY A 163 -7.27 -1.68 -7.67
C GLY A 163 -7.75 -2.63 -6.59
N ARG A 164 -7.06 -3.77 -6.40
CA ARG A 164 -7.33 -4.70 -5.32
C ARG A 164 -7.14 -4.04 -3.94
N ALA A 165 -6.12 -3.22 -3.77
CA ALA A 165 -5.92 -2.46 -2.54
C ALA A 165 -7.08 -1.49 -2.30
N LEU A 166 -7.54 -0.77 -3.34
CA LEU A 166 -8.68 0.16 -3.26
C LEU A 166 -9.98 -0.53 -2.86
N MET A 167 -10.19 -1.78 -3.27
CA MET A 167 -11.38 -2.56 -2.89
C MET A 167 -11.53 -2.78 -1.37
N SER A 168 -10.46 -2.65 -0.59
CA SER A 168 -10.52 -2.72 0.87
C SER A 168 -10.97 -1.42 1.53
N ARG A 169 -11.19 -0.32 0.78
CA ARG A 169 -11.42 1.05 1.27
C ARG A 169 -10.32 1.51 2.24
N PRO A 170 -9.07 1.55 1.79
CA PRO A 170 -7.96 1.94 2.66
C PRO A 170 -8.06 3.42 3.03
N GLU A 171 -7.50 3.78 4.20
CA GLU A 171 -7.22 5.16 4.57
C GLU A 171 -5.77 5.54 4.27
N THR A 172 -4.90 4.52 4.23
CA THR A 172 -3.49 4.67 3.90
C THR A 172 -3.05 3.55 2.97
N ILE A 173 -2.46 3.92 1.85
CA ILE A 173 -1.88 2.97 0.91
C ILE A 173 -0.36 3.13 0.92
N LEU A 174 0.35 2.04 1.16
CA LEU A 174 1.79 1.96 1.06
C LEU A 174 2.12 1.35 -0.31
N LEU A 175 2.75 2.13 -1.20
CA LEU A 175 3.12 1.69 -2.54
C LEU A 175 4.63 1.42 -2.61
N ASP A 176 5.01 0.17 -2.90
CA ASP A 176 6.40 -0.23 -3.06
C ASP A 176 6.73 -0.35 -4.55
N GLU A 177 7.62 0.52 -5.03
CA GLU A 177 8.07 0.60 -6.43
C GLU A 177 6.92 0.52 -7.46
N PRO A 178 5.86 1.36 -7.35
CA PRO A 178 4.65 1.22 -8.17
C PRO A 178 4.86 1.43 -9.66
N SER A 179 5.99 2.02 -10.04
CA SER A 179 6.36 2.34 -11.43
C SER A 179 7.35 1.37 -12.05
N MET A 180 7.89 0.41 -11.28
CA MET A 180 8.98 -0.44 -11.75
C MET A 180 8.58 -1.32 -12.93
N GLY A 181 9.37 -1.23 -14.03
CA GLY A 181 9.16 -2.03 -15.25
C GLY A 181 7.89 -1.65 -16.02
N LEU A 182 7.37 -0.43 -15.85
CA LEU A 182 6.25 0.09 -16.59
C LEU A 182 6.68 1.10 -17.66
N ALA A 183 5.87 1.23 -18.72
CA ALA A 183 6.05 2.29 -19.71
C ALA A 183 5.75 3.67 -19.07
N PRO A 184 6.49 4.74 -19.48
CA PRO A 184 6.33 6.08 -18.87
C PRO A 184 4.89 6.58 -18.80
N GLN A 185 4.09 6.35 -19.84
CA GLN A 185 2.69 6.76 -19.90
C GLN A 185 1.84 6.09 -18.80
N LEU A 186 2.09 4.80 -18.51
CA LEU A 186 1.40 4.08 -17.45
C LEU A 186 1.82 4.56 -16.06
N VAL A 187 3.07 4.99 -15.92
CA VAL A 187 3.58 5.58 -14.68
C VAL A 187 2.83 6.89 -14.39
N GLU A 188 2.69 7.76 -15.38
CA GLU A 188 1.94 9.01 -15.26
C GLU A 188 0.47 8.76 -14.90
N GLU A 189 -0.17 7.78 -15.56
CA GLU A 189 -1.56 7.38 -15.27
C GLU A 189 -1.73 6.92 -13.81
N ILE A 190 -0.86 6.02 -13.33
CA ILE A 190 -0.90 5.51 -11.96
C ILE A 190 -0.69 6.64 -10.93
N PHE A 191 0.30 7.49 -11.14
CA PHE A 191 0.53 8.61 -10.23
C PHE A 191 -0.56 9.68 -10.28
N GLY A 192 -1.21 9.88 -11.44
CA GLY A 192 -2.42 10.69 -11.56
C GLY A 192 -3.52 10.18 -10.64
N ILE A 193 -3.81 8.88 -10.71
CA ILE A 193 -4.82 8.23 -9.88
C ILE A 193 -4.46 8.31 -8.38
N VAL A 194 -3.19 8.03 -8.02
CA VAL A 194 -2.72 8.13 -6.63
C VAL A 194 -2.89 9.54 -6.05
N LYS A 195 -2.81 10.57 -6.89
CA LYS A 195 -3.02 11.96 -6.48
C LYS A 195 -4.50 12.28 -6.25
N ASP A 196 -5.40 11.59 -6.95
CA ASP A 196 -6.84 11.82 -6.88
C ASP A 196 -7.52 10.99 -5.76
N LEU A 197 -6.76 10.07 -5.14
CA LEU A 197 -7.19 9.26 -3.99
C LEU A 197 -7.00 9.98 -2.66
#